data_6a306946ac6210764a995dcab365b600
#
_entry.id   6a306946ac6210764a995dcab365b600
#
_cell.length_a   1.000
_cell.length_b   1.000
_cell.length_c   1.000
_cell.angle_alpha   90.00
_cell.angle_beta   90.00
_cell.angle_gamma   90.00
#
_symmetry.space_group_name_H-M   'P 1'
#
loop_
_entity.id
_entity.type
_entity.pdbx_description
1 polymer ?
#
loop_
_entity_poly.entity_id
_entity_poly.type
_entity_poly.pdbx_seq_one_letter_code
_entity_poly.pdbx_strand_id
1 'polypeptide(L)'
;MGAPYPYSGPLRCDTVLKVDPASLLLTHLPGRNHIDGQGRVWSRDLETDLKALKSWGADAVICLVEPPELTAMGVPDYVEALSKSGFILFHLPIRDMSTPGQPFKEAWARHSTELNELLSGPSHVVIHCAAGLGRTGMFCAEMLVRMGCSAEDAIQKVRRIRPGAIETRAQENYVSTRSVR
;
A
#
# COMPACT_ATOMS: atom_id res chain seq x y z
N MET A 1 10.68 -11.86 12.30
CA MET A 1 9.75 -11.20 13.25
C MET A 1 9.67 -9.74 12.90
N GLY A 2 8.47 -9.21 12.61
CA GLY A 2 8.29 -7.78 12.42
C GLY A 2 8.65 -7.02 13.70
N ALA A 3 9.19 -5.79 13.54
CA ALA A 3 9.43 -4.94 14.71
C ALA A 3 8.13 -4.75 15.50
N PRO A 4 8.20 -4.68 16.83
CA PRO A 4 7.03 -4.35 17.62
C PRO A 4 6.48 -2.99 17.16
N TYR A 5 5.21 -2.91 16.91
CA TYR A 5 4.51 -1.67 16.62
C TYR A 5 4.09 -0.97 17.91
N PRO A 6 4.07 0.36 17.92
CA PRO A 6 4.55 1.27 16.90
C PRO A 6 6.08 1.34 16.84
N TYR A 7 6.62 1.52 15.65
CA TYR A 7 8.05 1.63 15.39
C TYR A 7 8.40 3.10 15.12
N SER A 8 9.35 3.65 15.85
CA SER A 8 9.74 5.06 15.78
C SER A 8 11.03 5.35 14.99
N GLY A 9 11.71 4.31 14.51
CA GLY A 9 12.88 4.45 13.65
C GLY A 9 12.54 4.89 12.23
N PRO A 10 13.54 5.01 11.33
CA PRO A 10 13.31 5.33 9.93
C PRO A 10 12.33 4.37 9.26
N LEU A 11 11.53 4.87 8.31
CA LEU A 11 10.61 4.00 7.58
C LEU A 11 11.37 2.85 6.93
N ARG A 12 10.93 1.62 7.16
CA ARG A 12 11.59 0.44 6.61
C ARG A 12 11.19 0.25 5.15
N CYS A 13 12.20 0.07 4.29
CA CYS A 13 12.06 -0.15 2.87
C CYS A 13 12.59 -1.53 2.46
N ASP A 14 12.38 -2.54 3.30
CA ASP A 14 12.89 -3.90 3.13
C ASP A 14 11.82 -4.92 2.68
N THR A 15 10.54 -4.58 2.82
CA THR A 15 9.44 -5.45 2.38
C THR A 15 9.11 -5.20 0.91
N VAL A 16 9.91 -5.78 0.01
CA VAL A 16 9.83 -5.53 -1.43
C VAL A 16 9.35 -6.78 -2.16
N LEU A 17 8.25 -6.63 -2.91
CA LEU A 17 7.74 -7.62 -3.86
C LEU A 17 8.26 -7.29 -5.26
N LYS A 18 9.01 -8.21 -5.86
CA LYS A 18 9.43 -8.09 -7.26
C LYS A 18 8.30 -8.53 -8.17
N VAL A 19 7.93 -7.66 -9.09
CA VAL A 19 6.92 -7.87 -10.13
C VAL A 19 7.50 -7.57 -11.52
N ASP A 20 8.72 -7.97 -11.72
CA ASP A 20 9.61 -7.72 -12.85
C ASP A 20 8.91 -7.14 -14.11
N PRO A 21 9.33 -5.95 -14.60
CA PRO A 21 10.53 -5.20 -14.19
C PRO A 21 10.36 -4.25 -12.99
N ALA A 22 9.16 -4.08 -12.47
CA ALA A 22 8.88 -3.18 -11.35
C ALA A 22 9.18 -3.81 -9.97
N SER A 23 9.29 -2.96 -8.97
CA SER A 23 9.42 -3.35 -7.56
C SER A 23 8.35 -2.65 -6.71
N LEU A 24 7.65 -3.40 -5.88
CA LEU A 24 6.61 -2.89 -5.00
C LEU A 24 7.10 -2.91 -3.55
N LEU A 25 7.16 -1.76 -2.90
CA LEU A 25 7.43 -1.65 -1.46
C LEU A 25 6.11 -1.64 -0.70
N LEU A 26 5.90 -2.62 0.17
CA LEU A 26 4.75 -2.69 1.05
C LEU A 26 5.09 -2.06 2.40
N THR A 27 4.34 -1.04 2.82
CA THR A 27 4.59 -0.34 4.08
C THR A 27 3.30 0.12 4.76
N HIS A 28 3.39 0.52 6.02
CA HIS A 28 2.31 1.21 6.72
C HIS A 28 2.22 2.67 6.26
N LEU A 29 1.18 3.40 6.69
CA LEU A 29 0.99 4.82 6.39
C LEU A 29 2.19 5.65 6.87
N PRO A 30 2.93 6.31 5.97
CA PRO A 30 3.97 7.25 6.34
C PRO A 30 3.43 8.43 7.16
N GLY A 31 4.18 8.88 8.14
CA GLY A 31 3.79 10.02 8.98
C GLY A 31 2.68 9.75 9.99
N ARG A 32 2.26 8.50 10.15
CA ARG A 32 1.19 8.09 11.07
C ARG A 32 1.44 8.61 12.48
N ASN A 33 0.52 9.42 13.00
CA ASN A 33 0.68 10.13 14.27
C ASN A 33 -0.66 10.21 15.02
N HIS A 34 -0.96 9.19 15.83
CA HIS A 34 -2.18 9.08 16.63
C HIS A 34 -2.07 7.94 17.65
N ILE A 35 -3.04 7.83 18.52
CA ILE A 35 -3.23 6.66 19.38
C ILE A 35 -4.22 5.72 18.67
N ASP A 36 -3.81 4.48 18.42
CA ASP A 36 -4.68 3.51 17.76
C ASP A 36 -5.69 2.85 18.70
N GLY A 37 -6.61 2.06 18.13
CA GLY A 37 -7.66 1.38 18.88
C GLY A 37 -7.18 0.37 19.93
N GLN A 38 -5.89 0.05 19.94
CA GLN A 38 -5.24 -0.80 20.94
C GLN A 38 -4.43 0.01 21.96
N GLY A 39 -4.56 1.35 21.95
CA GLY A 39 -3.85 2.25 22.85
C GLY A 39 -2.36 2.45 22.51
N ARG A 40 -1.89 2.01 21.34
CA ARG A 40 -0.50 2.20 20.93
C ARG A 40 -0.30 3.60 20.37
N VAL A 41 0.76 4.26 20.82
CA VAL A 41 1.10 5.62 20.39
C VAL A 41 1.95 5.56 19.13
N TRP A 42 1.43 6.12 18.04
CA TRP A 42 2.16 6.35 16.80
C TRP A 42 2.64 7.79 16.79
N SER A 43 3.93 7.98 16.58
CA SER A 43 4.56 9.31 16.54
C SER A 43 5.62 9.33 15.44
N ARG A 44 5.15 9.30 14.20
CA ARG A 44 6.03 9.34 13.03
C ARG A 44 6.05 10.74 12.43
N ASP A 45 7.17 11.11 11.87
CA ASP A 45 7.34 12.36 11.14
C ASP A 45 7.20 12.09 9.63
N LEU A 46 6.24 12.76 8.99
CA LEU A 46 5.93 12.54 7.58
C LEU A 46 7.10 12.91 6.67
N GLU A 47 7.77 14.02 6.94
CA GLU A 47 8.90 14.47 6.11
C GLU A 47 10.06 13.47 6.15
N THR A 48 10.35 12.95 7.33
CA THR A 48 11.38 11.92 7.52
C THR A 48 11.02 10.63 6.78
N ASP A 49 9.75 10.21 6.84
CA ASP A 49 9.29 9.02 6.12
C ASP A 49 9.34 9.21 4.60
N LEU A 50 8.93 10.37 4.10
CA LEU A 50 9.02 10.67 2.66
C LEU A 50 10.48 10.73 2.16
N LYS A 51 11.41 11.21 2.98
CA LYS A 51 12.85 11.14 2.68
C LYS A 51 13.35 9.70 2.57
N ALA A 52 12.87 8.80 3.43
CA ALA A 52 13.22 7.39 3.34
C ALA A 52 12.71 6.76 2.04
N LEU A 53 11.48 7.07 1.64
CA LEU A 53 10.92 6.62 0.35
C LEU A 53 11.73 7.15 -0.86
N LYS A 54 12.13 8.41 -0.83
CA LYS A 54 13.02 8.98 -1.86
C LYS A 54 14.37 8.27 -1.91
N SER A 55 14.96 8.00 -0.77
CA SER A 55 16.26 7.31 -0.67
C SER A 55 16.16 5.87 -1.19
N TRP A 56 14.99 5.22 -1.06
CA TRP A 56 14.72 3.92 -1.66
C TRP A 56 14.58 4.00 -3.19
N GLY A 57 14.35 5.17 -3.73
CA GLY A 57 14.19 5.42 -5.16
C GLY A 57 12.75 5.35 -5.64
N ALA A 58 11.77 5.62 -4.77
CA ALA A 58 10.36 5.56 -5.13
C ALA A 58 10.01 6.57 -6.25
N ASP A 59 9.35 6.08 -7.29
CA ASP A 59 8.79 6.88 -8.37
C ASP A 59 7.34 7.28 -8.05
N ALA A 60 6.59 6.37 -7.47
CA ALA A 60 5.16 6.55 -7.21
C ALA A 60 4.74 5.97 -5.84
N VAL A 61 3.63 6.49 -5.34
CA VAL A 61 2.98 5.99 -4.12
C VAL A 61 1.52 5.68 -4.42
N ILE A 62 1.09 4.48 -4.06
CA ILE A 62 -0.31 4.06 -4.05
C ILE A 62 -0.82 4.14 -2.62
N CYS A 63 -1.73 5.06 -2.37
CA CYS A 63 -2.40 5.26 -1.08
C CYS A 63 -3.78 4.59 -1.12
N LEU A 64 -3.99 3.59 -0.27
CA LEU A 64 -5.25 2.87 -0.15
C LEU A 64 -6.13 3.36 1.02
N VAL A 65 -5.68 4.39 1.74
CA VAL A 65 -6.36 4.94 2.92
C VAL A 65 -7.44 5.93 2.49
N GLU A 66 -8.61 5.87 3.13
CA GLU A 66 -9.68 6.84 2.89
C GLU A 66 -9.34 8.21 3.50
N PRO A 67 -9.83 9.34 2.91
CA PRO A 67 -9.53 10.68 3.43
C PRO A 67 -9.87 10.88 4.93
N PRO A 68 -11.02 10.40 5.45
CA PRO A 68 -11.31 10.50 6.88
C PRO A 68 -10.32 9.75 7.78
N GLU A 69 -9.78 8.61 7.30
CA GLU A 69 -8.75 7.87 8.04
C GLU A 69 -7.42 8.64 8.09
N LEU A 70 -7.01 9.31 6.99
CA LEU A 70 -5.81 10.15 6.99
C LEU A 70 -5.88 11.21 8.08
N THR A 71 -7.03 11.86 8.22
CA THR A 71 -7.28 12.83 9.28
C THR A 71 -7.21 12.19 10.67
N ALA A 72 -7.90 11.07 10.86
CA ALA A 72 -7.91 10.34 12.14
C ALA A 72 -6.52 9.81 12.54
N MET A 73 -5.67 9.52 11.56
CA MET A 73 -4.31 9.04 11.77
C MET A 73 -3.26 10.16 11.83
N GLY A 74 -3.70 11.42 11.96
CA GLY A 74 -2.84 12.57 12.20
C GLY A 74 -2.08 13.08 10.98
N VAL A 75 -2.50 12.73 9.77
CA VAL A 75 -1.89 13.18 8.51
C VAL A 75 -2.94 13.74 7.53
N PRO A 76 -3.71 14.77 7.93
CA PRO A 76 -4.78 15.32 7.08
C PRO A 76 -4.26 15.85 5.73
N ASP A 77 -3.03 16.34 5.69
CA ASP A 77 -2.40 16.94 4.50
C ASP A 77 -1.56 15.94 3.70
N TYR A 78 -1.75 14.64 3.91
CA TYR A 78 -0.92 13.58 3.31
C TYR A 78 -0.85 13.66 1.78
N VAL A 79 -2.01 13.80 1.13
CA VAL A 79 -2.11 13.88 -0.34
C VAL A 79 -1.36 15.09 -0.88
N GLU A 80 -1.51 16.24 -0.22
CA GLU A 80 -0.81 17.47 -0.60
C GLU A 80 0.70 17.35 -0.39
N ALA A 81 1.13 16.75 0.71
CA ALA A 81 2.54 16.54 1.01
C ALA A 81 3.22 15.64 -0.02
N LEU A 82 2.56 14.56 -0.44
CA LEU A 82 3.07 13.68 -1.51
C LEU A 82 3.18 14.43 -2.85
N SER A 83 2.17 15.19 -3.23
CA SER A 83 2.18 15.97 -4.47
C SER A 83 3.32 16.98 -4.50
N LYS A 84 3.60 17.65 -3.38
CA LYS A 84 4.73 18.57 -3.23
C LYS A 84 6.09 17.89 -3.22
N SER A 85 6.13 16.61 -2.83
CA SER A 85 7.38 15.83 -2.75
C SER A 85 7.85 15.27 -4.08
N GLY A 86 7.07 15.43 -5.17
CA GLY A 86 7.43 15.02 -6.51
C GLY A 86 7.20 13.53 -6.80
N PHE A 87 6.49 12.81 -5.93
CA PHE A 87 6.01 11.45 -6.25
C PHE A 87 4.78 11.50 -7.15
N ILE A 88 4.66 10.52 -8.04
CA ILE A 88 3.37 10.23 -8.69
C ILE A 88 2.46 9.62 -7.63
N LEU A 89 1.29 10.21 -7.41
CA LEU A 89 0.33 9.72 -6.42
C LEU A 89 -0.87 9.05 -7.09
N PHE A 90 -1.10 7.79 -6.73
CA PHE A 90 -2.33 7.06 -7.03
C PHE A 90 -3.14 6.91 -5.73
N HIS A 91 -4.14 7.77 -5.54
CA HIS A 91 -5.04 7.66 -4.40
C HIS A 91 -6.22 6.74 -4.77
N LEU A 92 -6.18 5.51 -4.28
CA LEU A 92 -7.14 4.45 -4.57
C LEU A 92 -7.82 3.98 -3.27
N PRO A 93 -8.74 4.76 -2.70
CA PRO A 93 -9.24 4.54 -1.35
C PRO A 93 -10.07 3.26 -1.25
N ILE A 94 -9.76 2.47 -0.24
CA ILE A 94 -10.51 1.27 0.16
C ILE A 94 -10.84 1.41 1.64
N ARG A 95 -12.10 1.15 2.00
CA ARG A 95 -12.53 1.12 3.39
C ARG A 95 -11.73 0.08 4.18
N ASP A 96 -11.33 0.43 5.41
CA ASP A 96 -10.56 -0.49 6.25
C ASP A 96 -11.25 -1.84 6.41
N MET A 97 -10.44 -2.90 6.48
CA MET A 97 -10.85 -4.32 6.57
C MET A 97 -11.78 -4.79 5.43
N SER A 98 -11.98 -3.99 4.39
CA SER A 98 -12.91 -4.26 3.28
C SER A 98 -12.19 -4.57 1.96
N THR A 99 -12.99 -4.82 0.94
CA THR A 99 -12.59 -4.99 -0.45
C THR A 99 -12.88 -3.71 -1.26
N PRO A 100 -12.32 -3.57 -2.49
CA PRO A 100 -12.56 -2.41 -3.33
C PRO A 100 -14.04 -2.09 -3.55
N GLY A 101 -14.46 -0.93 -3.09
CA GLY A 101 -15.81 -0.39 -3.26
C GLY A 101 -15.90 0.63 -4.40
N GLN A 102 -16.99 1.42 -4.42
CA GLN A 102 -17.23 2.39 -5.49
C GLN A 102 -16.15 3.48 -5.58
N PRO A 103 -15.66 4.09 -4.47
CA PRO A 103 -14.60 5.09 -4.55
C PRO A 103 -13.32 4.57 -5.19
N PHE A 104 -12.93 3.32 -4.87
CA PHE A 104 -11.79 2.67 -5.51
C PHE A 104 -12.03 2.47 -7.01
N LYS A 105 -13.19 1.97 -7.41
CA LYS A 105 -13.51 1.70 -8.83
C LYS A 105 -13.45 2.96 -9.67
N GLU A 106 -13.95 4.08 -9.15
CA GLU A 106 -13.88 5.38 -9.82
C GLU A 106 -12.44 5.90 -9.94
N ALA A 107 -11.66 5.79 -8.86
CA ALA A 107 -10.25 6.16 -8.90
C ALA A 107 -9.44 5.23 -9.84
N TRP A 108 -9.70 3.93 -9.79
CA TRP A 108 -9.09 2.97 -10.70
C TRP A 108 -9.37 3.29 -12.17
N ALA A 109 -10.60 3.63 -12.51
CA ALA A 109 -10.97 4.00 -13.89
C ALA A 109 -10.17 5.22 -14.40
N ARG A 110 -9.81 6.15 -13.51
CA ARG A 110 -8.99 7.32 -13.87
C ARG A 110 -7.50 7.02 -13.98
N HIS A 111 -6.99 6.09 -13.18
CA HIS A 111 -5.54 5.92 -12.96
C HIS A 111 -4.97 4.62 -13.50
N SER A 112 -5.79 3.63 -13.84
CA SER A 112 -5.32 2.28 -14.19
C SER A 112 -4.39 2.25 -15.40
N THR A 113 -4.62 3.08 -16.41
CA THR A 113 -3.75 3.13 -17.60
C THR A 113 -2.34 3.58 -17.22
N GLU A 114 -2.23 4.73 -16.54
CA GLU A 114 -0.94 5.28 -16.12
C GLU A 114 -0.21 4.34 -15.15
N LEU A 115 -0.95 3.74 -14.19
CA LEU A 115 -0.36 2.79 -13.25
C LEU A 115 0.15 1.53 -13.96
N ASN A 116 -0.62 0.98 -14.90
CA ASN A 116 -0.19 -0.20 -15.67
C ASN A 116 1.04 0.10 -16.54
N GLU A 117 1.11 1.26 -17.15
CA GLU A 117 2.29 1.72 -17.91
C GLU A 117 3.51 1.81 -17.00
N LEU A 118 3.35 2.41 -15.81
CA LEU A 118 4.42 2.51 -14.82
C LEU A 118 4.94 1.14 -14.36
N LEU A 119 4.03 0.20 -14.07
CA LEU A 119 4.38 -1.15 -13.63
C LEU A 119 4.97 -2.02 -14.76
N SER A 120 4.78 -1.64 -16.01
CA SER A 120 5.39 -2.32 -17.17
C SER A 120 6.85 -1.92 -17.39
N GLY A 121 7.33 -0.91 -16.68
CA GLY A 121 8.70 -0.42 -16.71
C GLY A 121 9.48 -0.72 -15.42
N PRO A 122 10.79 -0.46 -15.38
CA PRO A 122 11.64 -0.67 -14.21
C PRO A 122 11.39 0.40 -13.14
N SER A 123 10.20 0.40 -12.55
CA SER A 123 9.74 1.38 -11.57
C SER A 123 9.79 0.87 -10.13
N HIS A 124 9.85 1.81 -9.19
CA HIS A 124 9.78 1.57 -7.75
C HIS A 124 8.50 2.19 -7.20
N VAL A 125 7.53 1.37 -6.87
CA VAL A 125 6.20 1.81 -6.44
C VAL A 125 5.96 1.43 -4.99
N VAL A 126 5.61 2.41 -4.17
CA VAL A 126 5.25 2.22 -2.77
C VAL A 126 3.74 1.96 -2.68
N ILE A 127 3.36 0.95 -1.92
CA ILE A 127 1.94 0.65 -1.65
C ILE A 127 1.73 0.62 -0.14
N HIS A 128 0.75 1.36 0.33
CA HIS A 128 0.39 1.35 1.74
C HIS A 128 -1.11 1.49 1.99
N CYS A 129 -1.54 0.98 3.13
CA CYS A 129 -2.77 1.33 3.81
C CYS A 129 -2.43 1.89 5.20
N ALA A 130 -3.22 1.62 6.23
CA ALA A 130 -2.88 2.02 7.60
C ALA A 130 -1.72 1.20 8.17
N ALA A 131 -1.85 -0.13 8.20
CA ALA A 131 -0.85 -1.07 8.74
C ALA A 131 0.07 -1.68 7.68
N GLY A 132 -0.26 -1.54 6.40
CA GLY A 132 0.47 -2.17 5.30
C GLY A 132 0.27 -3.68 5.24
N LEU A 133 -0.88 -4.19 5.67
CA LEU A 133 -1.20 -5.62 5.75
C LEU A 133 -2.41 -5.99 4.89
N GLY A 134 -3.63 -5.65 5.30
CA GLY A 134 -4.88 -6.14 4.69
C GLY A 134 -5.09 -5.62 3.28
N ARG A 135 -5.43 -4.36 3.14
CA ARG A 135 -5.68 -3.67 1.86
C ARG A 135 -4.44 -3.69 0.96
N THR A 136 -3.28 -3.44 1.55
CA THR A 136 -1.99 -3.47 0.84
C THR A 136 -1.70 -4.85 0.28
N GLY A 137 -1.82 -5.89 1.09
CA GLY A 137 -1.58 -7.26 0.64
C GLY A 137 -2.57 -7.72 -0.42
N MET A 138 -3.85 -7.41 -0.24
CA MET A 138 -4.90 -7.71 -1.21
C MET A 138 -4.63 -7.05 -2.57
N PHE A 139 -4.29 -5.76 -2.58
CA PHE A 139 -3.98 -5.03 -3.81
C PHE A 139 -2.74 -5.61 -4.51
N CYS A 140 -1.66 -5.91 -3.77
CA CYS A 140 -0.47 -6.54 -4.33
C CYS A 140 -0.76 -7.91 -4.94
N ALA A 141 -1.56 -8.73 -4.26
CA ALA A 141 -1.96 -10.03 -4.79
C ALA A 141 -2.81 -9.90 -6.06
N GLU A 142 -3.73 -8.94 -6.11
CA GLU A 142 -4.50 -8.66 -7.33
C GLU A 142 -3.59 -8.23 -8.49
N MET A 143 -2.57 -7.42 -8.24
CA MET A 143 -1.61 -7.04 -9.29
C MET A 143 -0.85 -8.25 -9.82
N LEU A 144 -0.41 -9.16 -8.96
CA LEU A 144 0.23 -10.41 -9.38
C LEU A 144 -0.71 -11.27 -10.23
N VAL A 145 -1.98 -11.37 -9.88
CA VAL A 145 -2.98 -12.11 -10.67
C VAL A 145 -3.15 -11.48 -12.06
N ARG A 146 -3.22 -10.16 -12.14
CA ARG A 146 -3.28 -9.43 -13.43
C ARG A 146 -2.05 -9.68 -14.30
N MET A 147 -0.91 -9.95 -13.69
CA MET A 147 0.35 -10.29 -14.36
C MET A 147 0.51 -11.78 -14.68
N GLY A 148 -0.54 -12.57 -14.49
CA GLY A 148 -0.57 -13.99 -14.88
C GLY A 148 -0.31 -14.99 -13.75
N CYS A 149 -0.14 -14.53 -12.51
CA CYS A 149 0.00 -15.43 -11.36
C CYS A 149 -1.36 -16.05 -11.01
N SER A 150 -1.38 -17.31 -10.55
CA SER A 150 -2.60 -17.84 -9.94
C SER A 150 -2.94 -17.07 -8.66
N ALA A 151 -4.21 -16.99 -8.31
CA ALA A 151 -4.63 -16.29 -7.08
C ALA A 151 -4.00 -16.92 -5.83
N GLU A 152 -3.90 -18.25 -5.78
CA GLU A 152 -3.26 -18.96 -4.68
C GLU A 152 -1.78 -18.61 -4.55
N ASP A 153 -1.02 -18.68 -5.64
CA ASP A 153 0.39 -18.31 -5.65
C ASP A 153 0.60 -16.84 -5.30
N ALA A 154 -0.27 -15.96 -5.78
CA ALA A 154 -0.22 -14.53 -5.49
C ALA A 154 -0.37 -14.26 -3.98
N ILE A 155 -1.37 -14.87 -3.35
CA ILE A 155 -1.59 -14.76 -1.91
C ILE A 155 -0.40 -15.31 -1.12
N GLN A 156 0.12 -16.47 -1.50
CA GLN A 156 1.28 -17.07 -0.84
C GLN A 156 2.55 -16.21 -0.99
N LYS A 157 2.82 -15.67 -2.16
CA LYS A 157 3.96 -14.77 -2.40
C LYS A 157 3.88 -13.54 -1.52
N VAL A 158 2.74 -12.88 -1.46
CA VAL A 158 2.54 -11.69 -0.63
C VAL A 158 2.71 -12.02 0.85
N ARG A 159 2.09 -13.08 1.34
CA ARG A 159 2.19 -13.51 2.75
C ARG A 159 3.60 -13.94 3.15
N ARG A 160 4.39 -14.44 2.21
CA ARG A 160 5.80 -14.82 2.46
C ARG A 160 6.66 -13.60 2.76
N ILE A 161 6.48 -12.50 2.01
CA ILE A 161 7.27 -11.28 2.22
C ILE A 161 6.68 -10.38 3.31
N ARG A 162 5.35 -10.43 3.49
CA ARG A 162 4.64 -9.63 4.50
C ARG A 162 3.74 -10.56 5.33
N PRO A 163 4.27 -11.25 6.35
CA PRO A 163 3.47 -12.10 7.23
C PRO A 163 2.28 -11.34 7.84
N GLY A 164 1.10 -11.95 7.81
CA GLY A 164 -0.15 -11.32 8.25
C GLY A 164 -0.87 -10.51 7.18
N ALA A 165 -0.33 -10.41 5.97
CA ALA A 165 -1.00 -9.73 4.85
C ALA A 165 -2.29 -10.45 4.43
N ILE A 166 -3.24 -9.66 3.88
CA ILE A 166 -4.58 -10.13 3.50
C ILE A 166 -5.31 -10.60 4.75
N GLU A 167 -5.81 -9.63 5.52
CA GLU A 167 -6.23 -9.83 6.91
C GLU A 167 -7.62 -10.47 7.04
N THR A 168 -8.50 -10.22 6.07
CA THR A 168 -9.88 -10.72 6.16
C THR A 168 -10.17 -11.80 5.14
N ARG A 169 -11.12 -12.67 5.48
CA ARG A 169 -11.63 -13.68 4.54
C ARG A 169 -12.25 -13.04 3.30
N ALA A 170 -12.88 -11.88 3.45
CA ALA A 170 -13.44 -11.14 2.32
C ALA A 170 -12.34 -10.67 1.35
N GLN A 171 -11.21 -10.18 1.88
CA GLN A 171 -10.05 -9.78 1.07
C GLN A 171 -9.43 -10.99 0.35
N GLU A 172 -9.29 -12.13 1.02
CA GLU A 172 -8.79 -13.35 0.42
C GLU A 172 -9.71 -13.86 -0.69
N ASN A 173 -11.02 -13.90 -0.43
CA ASN A 173 -12.01 -14.28 -1.44
C ASN A 173 -12.02 -13.32 -2.63
N TYR A 174 -11.83 -12.04 -2.40
CA TYR A 174 -11.74 -11.05 -3.47
C TYR A 174 -10.59 -11.37 -4.45
N VAL A 175 -9.41 -11.71 -3.93
CA VAL A 175 -8.27 -12.13 -4.77
C VAL A 175 -8.56 -13.45 -5.46
N SER A 176 -9.10 -14.43 -4.73
CA SER A 176 -9.39 -15.79 -5.23
C SER A 176 -10.41 -15.82 -6.36
N THR A 177 -11.32 -14.84 -6.42
CA THR A 177 -12.29 -14.70 -7.52
C THR A 177 -11.72 -13.99 -8.76
N ARG A 178 -10.50 -13.49 -8.71
CA ARG A 178 -9.83 -12.91 -9.88
C ARG A 178 -9.29 -14.01 -10.75
N SER A 179 -9.55 -13.90 -12.04
CA SER A 179 -8.96 -14.77 -13.05
C SER A 179 -7.95 -13.99 -13.87
N VAL A 180 -6.96 -14.68 -14.36
CA VAL A 180 -6.06 -14.15 -15.39
C VAL A 180 -6.94 -13.82 -16.62
N ARG A 181 -6.96 -12.57 -17.03
CA ARG A 181 -7.62 -12.13 -18.27
C ARG A 181 -6.59 -11.92 -19.35
#